data_a400caccc83c6bc27ea68f418eb81ee2
#
_entry.id   a400caccc83c6bc27ea68f418eb81ee2
#
_cell.length_a   1.000
_cell.length_b   1.000
_cell.length_c   1.000
_cell.angle_alpha   90.00
_cell.angle_beta   90.00
_cell.angle_gamma   90.00
#
_symmetry.space_group_name_H-M   'P 1'
#
loop_
_entity.id
_entity.type
_entity.pdbx_description
1 polymer ?
#
loop_
_entity_poly.entity_id
_entity_poly.type
_entity_poly.pdbx_seq_one_letter_code
_entity_poly.pdbx_strand_id
1 'polypeptide(L)'
;MFSFGNFFKKKQIEILSPVDGEAINITDVDDEVFNEKMLGDGVALIPAANEFYAPFAGTITSIFPTNHAYGIQHRTKVECLLHIGLDTVNLKGRGFEPKVKQGQKVKANELLAVVNWSEIAGEIKSNQSPLIFLPDSLKGKKITNIKLGAVKAGEVIAIIQ
;
A
#
# COMPACT_ATOMS: atom_id res chain seq x y z
N MET A 1 30.29 -5.85 -16.43
CA MET A 1 29.97 -7.07 -17.14
C MET A 1 28.50 -7.44 -16.98
N PHE A 2 27.90 -7.84 -18.05
CA PHE A 2 26.53 -8.27 -18.07
C PHE A 2 26.33 -9.63 -17.45
N SER A 3 25.40 -9.81 -16.55
CA SER A 3 25.06 -11.11 -16.01
C SER A 3 23.57 -11.38 -16.15
N PHE A 4 23.23 -12.62 -16.39
CA PHE A 4 21.82 -13.02 -16.44
C PHE A 4 21.10 -12.76 -15.13
N GLY A 5 21.78 -12.87 -14.00
CA GLY A 5 21.20 -12.59 -12.70
C GLY A 5 20.65 -11.18 -12.60
N ASN A 6 21.40 -10.19 -13.09
CA ASN A 6 20.94 -8.79 -13.07
C ASN A 6 19.76 -8.56 -14.03
N PHE A 7 19.77 -9.25 -15.17
CA PHE A 7 18.66 -9.16 -16.13
C PHE A 7 17.36 -9.69 -15.51
N PHE A 8 17.40 -10.86 -14.86
CA PHE A 8 16.23 -11.44 -14.24
C PHE A 8 15.75 -10.64 -13.03
N LYS A 9 16.66 -10.07 -12.23
CA LYS A 9 16.33 -9.22 -11.09
C LYS A 9 15.51 -7.99 -11.50
N LYS A 10 15.70 -7.47 -12.71
CA LYS A 10 14.92 -6.33 -13.23
C LYS A 10 13.43 -6.64 -13.36
N LYS A 11 13.03 -7.92 -13.34
CA LYS A 11 11.63 -8.33 -13.41
C LYS A 11 10.95 -8.34 -12.05
N GLN A 12 11.72 -8.21 -10.98
CA GLN A 12 11.19 -8.15 -9.63
C GLN A 12 10.80 -6.71 -9.29
N ILE A 13 9.71 -6.58 -8.55
CA ILE A 13 9.27 -5.29 -8.04
C ILE A 13 9.46 -5.31 -6.53
N GLU A 14 10.31 -4.44 -6.02
CA GLU A 14 10.46 -4.24 -4.59
C GLU A 14 9.29 -3.40 -4.08
N ILE A 15 8.63 -3.91 -3.03
CA ILE A 15 7.51 -3.22 -2.39
C ILE A 15 8.03 -2.61 -1.09
N LEU A 16 7.95 -1.29 -1.00
CA LEU A 16 8.39 -0.54 0.16
C LEU A 16 7.24 -0.37 1.15
N SER A 17 7.55 -0.38 2.45
CA SER A 17 6.53 -0.04 3.43
C SER A 17 6.05 1.39 3.19
N PRO A 18 4.74 1.60 3.10
CA PRO A 18 4.20 2.96 2.89
C PRO A 18 4.21 3.82 4.14
N VAL A 19 4.49 3.25 5.32
CA VAL A 19 4.39 3.98 6.58
C VAL A 19 5.30 3.34 7.62
N ASP A 20 5.80 4.15 8.56
CA ASP A 20 6.45 3.62 9.77
C ASP A 20 5.40 2.88 10.60
N GLY A 21 5.72 1.70 11.07
CA GLY A 21 4.81 0.93 11.90
C GLY A 21 5.16 -0.53 11.97
N GLU A 22 4.14 -1.37 11.92
CA GLU A 22 4.28 -2.82 11.97
C GLU A 22 3.59 -3.45 10.76
N ALA A 23 4.31 -4.34 10.05
CA ALA A 23 3.72 -5.13 8.97
C ALA A 23 3.14 -6.42 9.55
N ILE A 24 1.92 -6.73 9.16
CA ILE A 24 1.19 -7.93 9.58
C ILE A 24 0.68 -8.69 8.35
N ASN A 25 0.34 -9.97 8.54
CA ASN A 25 -0.29 -10.75 7.48
C ASN A 25 -1.63 -10.14 7.09
N ILE A 26 -1.95 -10.18 5.81
CA ILE A 26 -3.27 -9.71 5.33
C ILE A 26 -4.41 -10.50 5.98
N THR A 27 -4.18 -11.78 6.29
CA THR A 27 -5.17 -12.64 6.94
C THR A 27 -5.48 -12.23 8.38
N ASP A 28 -4.65 -11.39 8.98
CA ASP A 28 -4.84 -10.90 10.36
C ASP A 28 -5.57 -9.55 10.42
N VAL A 29 -5.95 -8.99 9.26
CA VAL A 29 -6.71 -7.74 9.21
C VAL A 29 -8.12 -7.97 9.74
N ASP A 30 -8.62 -7.06 10.56
CA ASP A 30 -9.94 -7.15 11.19
C ASP A 30 -11.06 -6.67 10.26
N ASP A 31 -11.11 -7.24 9.06
CA ASP A 31 -12.11 -6.95 8.04
C ASP A 31 -12.10 -8.09 7.02
N GLU A 32 -13.26 -8.74 6.82
CA GLU A 32 -13.39 -9.91 5.95
C GLU A 32 -13.01 -9.64 4.50
N VAL A 33 -13.28 -8.44 4.00
CA VAL A 33 -12.93 -8.08 2.61
C VAL A 33 -11.44 -8.23 2.38
N PHE A 34 -10.63 -7.92 3.40
CA PHE A 34 -9.18 -8.01 3.30
C PHE A 34 -8.64 -9.35 3.80
N ASN A 35 -9.10 -9.84 4.95
CA ASN A 35 -8.54 -11.06 5.53
C ASN A 35 -8.89 -12.32 4.73
N GLU A 36 -9.97 -12.31 3.97
CA GLU A 36 -10.34 -13.38 3.05
C GLU A 36 -9.81 -13.16 1.64
N LYS A 37 -8.98 -12.11 1.44
CA LYS A 37 -8.36 -11.77 0.15
C LYS A 37 -9.36 -11.55 -0.98
N MET A 38 -10.53 -11.03 -0.65
CA MET A 38 -11.61 -10.82 -1.63
C MET A 38 -11.22 -9.82 -2.72
N LEU A 39 -10.41 -8.81 -2.40
CA LEU A 39 -9.91 -7.83 -3.35
C LEU A 39 -8.53 -8.18 -3.89
N GLY A 40 -7.79 -9.05 -3.21
CA GLY A 40 -6.47 -9.46 -3.61
C GLY A 40 -5.59 -9.82 -2.41
N ASP A 41 -4.45 -10.44 -2.72
CA ASP A 41 -3.42 -10.75 -1.74
C ASP A 41 -2.54 -9.52 -1.48
N GLY A 42 -1.87 -9.51 -0.35
CA GLY A 42 -1.00 -8.41 0.01
C GLY A 42 -0.45 -8.52 1.42
N VAL A 43 -0.25 -7.37 2.01
CA VAL A 43 0.26 -7.22 3.38
C VAL A 43 -0.52 -6.07 4.02
N ALA A 44 -0.53 -5.97 5.32
CA ALA A 44 -1.16 -4.83 6.00
C ALA A 44 -0.18 -4.17 6.96
N LEU A 45 -0.40 -2.89 7.22
CA LEU A 45 0.42 -2.09 8.13
C LEU A 45 -0.44 -1.64 9.31
N ILE A 46 0.17 -1.64 10.49
CA ILE A 46 -0.36 -0.93 11.65
C ILE A 46 0.48 0.33 11.77
N PRO A 47 -0.05 1.50 11.36
CA PRO A 47 0.75 2.72 11.31
C PRO A 47 1.17 3.20 12.71
N ALA A 48 2.41 3.69 12.80
CA ALA A 48 2.93 4.40 13.96
C ALA A 48 3.23 5.86 13.62
N ALA A 49 2.84 6.32 12.42
CA ALA A 49 3.06 7.67 11.94
C ALA A 49 1.88 8.12 11.08
N ASN A 50 1.83 9.41 10.79
CA ASN A 50 0.75 10.04 10.01
C ASN A 50 1.03 10.07 8.51
N GLU A 51 2.31 9.95 8.10
CA GLU A 51 2.72 10.12 6.70
C GLU A 51 2.72 8.79 5.97
N PHE A 52 2.06 8.74 4.80
CA PHE A 52 2.03 7.58 3.92
C PHE A 52 2.76 7.89 2.61
N TYR A 53 3.56 6.94 2.14
CA TYR A 53 4.45 7.10 1.00
C TYR A 53 4.18 6.03 -0.06
N ALA A 54 4.59 6.30 -1.29
CA ALA A 54 4.41 5.37 -2.41
C ALA A 54 5.24 4.10 -2.21
N PRO A 55 4.62 2.91 -2.30
CA PRO A 55 5.34 1.64 -2.11
C PRO A 55 6.24 1.27 -3.28
N PHE A 56 6.11 1.93 -4.41
CA PHE A 56 6.96 1.81 -5.60
C PHE A 56 6.70 3.00 -6.53
N ALA A 57 7.57 3.19 -7.51
CA ALA A 57 7.36 4.21 -8.53
C ALA A 57 6.25 3.79 -9.48
N GLY A 58 5.35 4.69 -9.79
CA GLY A 58 4.23 4.40 -10.67
C GLY A 58 3.33 5.59 -10.91
N THR A 59 2.12 5.31 -11.35
CA THR A 59 1.09 6.30 -11.63
C THR A 59 -0.07 6.13 -10.66
N ILE A 60 -0.56 7.23 -10.13
CA ILE A 60 -1.76 7.23 -9.27
C ILE A 60 -2.96 7.00 -10.20
N THR A 61 -3.53 5.80 -10.16
CA THR A 61 -4.66 5.43 -11.03
C THR A 61 -5.99 5.89 -10.45
N SER A 62 -6.09 5.94 -9.12
CA SER A 62 -7.32 6.38 -8.46
C SER A 62 -7.03 6.93 -7.08
N ILE A 63 -7.85 7.89 -6.68
CA ILE A 63 -7.96 8.32 -5.30
C ILE A 63 -9.45 8.30 -5.00
N PHE A 64 -9.86 7.55 -3.97
CA PHE A 64 -11.28 7.47 -3.61
C PHE A 64 -11.76 8.85 -3.15
N PRO A 65 -13.01 9.22 -3.44
CA PRO A 65 -13.53 10.55 -3.10
C PRO A 65 -13.38 10.93 -1.62
N THR A 66 -13.30 9.92 -0.74
CA THR A 66 -13.09 10.09 0.70
C THR A 66 -11.61 10.08 1.10
N ASN A 67 -10.69 10.08 0.12
CA ASN A 67 -9.23 10.22 0.29
C ASN A 67 -8.56 9.13 1.15
N HIS A 68 -9.25 8.01 1.39
CA HIS A 68 -8.72 6.94 2.25
C HIS A 68 -8.10 5.77 1.47
N ALA A 69 -8.24 5.74 0.15
CA ALA A 69 -7.71 4.65 -0.67
C ALA A 69 -7.07 5.17 -1.96
N TYR A 70 -5.91 4.62 -2.28
CA TYR A 70 -5.05 5.06 -3.38
C TYR A 70 -4.69 3.87 -4.26
N GLY A 71 -5.04 3.94 -5.54
CA GLY A 71 -4.58 2.97 -6.54
C GLY A 71 -3.28 3.47 -7.16
N ILE A 72 -2.27 2.60 -7.24
CA ILE A 72 -0.97 2.94 -7.81
C ILE A 72 -0.56 1.82 -8.77
N GLN A 73 -0.27 2.19 -10.02
CA GLN A 73 0.11 1.23 -11.05
C GLN A 73 1.59 1.38 -11.39
N HIS A 74 2.32 0.28 -11.24
CA HIS A 74 3.71 0.17 -11.68
C HIS A 74 3.81 0.17 -13.20
N ARG A 75 4.96 0.55 -13.75
CA ARG A 75 5.20 0.55 -15.20
C ARG A 75 4.95 -0.81 -15.88
N THR A 76 5.07 -1.90 -15.14
CA THR A 76 4.79 -3.27 -15.62
C THR A 76 3.31 -3.61 -15.62
N LYS A 77 2.45 -2.67 -15.22
CA LYS A 77 1.00 -2.80 -15.07
C LYS A 77 0.54 -3.47 -13.78
N VAL A 78 1.45 -3.97 -12.94
CA VAL A 78 1.08 -4.41 -11.58
C VAL A 78 0.48 -3.23 -10.85
N GLU A 79 -0.65 -3.44 -10.21
CA GLU A 79 -1.39 -2.37 -9.54
C GLU A 79 -1.71 -2.76 -8.10
N CYS A 80 -1.47 -1.85 -7.18
CA CYS A 80 -1.85 -2.01 -5.79
C CYS A 80 -2.96 -1.05 -5.40
N LEU A 81 -3.65 -1.39 -4.32
CA LEU A 81 -4.57 -0.51 -3.61
C LEU A 81 -4.07 -0.37 -2.19
N LEU A 82 -3.73 0.85 -1.81
CA LEU A 82 -3.40 1.18 -0.42
C LEU A 82 -4.66 1.74 0.24
N HIS A 83 -5.22 0.98 1.17
CA HIS A 83 -6.43 1.34 1.91
C HIS A 83 -6.04 1.77 3.32
N ILE A 84 -6.21 3.05 3.62
CA ILE A 84 -5.72 3.63 4.87
C ILE A 84 -6.81 3.56 5.92
N GLY A 85 -6.62 2.67 6.90
CA GLY A 85 -7.56 2.42 7.98
C GLY A 85 -8.73 1.54 7.55
N LEU A 86 -9.54 1.12 8.52
CA LEU A 86 -10.77 0.35 8.33
C LEU A 86 -11.97 1.21 8.75
N ASP A 87 -13.07 1.13 7.96
CA ASP A 87 -14.28 1.94 8.16
C ASP A 87 -14.01 3.45 8.12
N THR A 88 -13.10 3.87 7.26
CA THR A 88 -12.72 5.28 7.13
C THR A 88 -13.56 6.04 6.11
N VAL A 89 -14.37 5.33 5.30
CA VAL A 89 -15.23 5.95 4.29
C VAL A 89 -16.25 6.90 4.92
N ASN A 90 -16.74 6.59 6.13
CA ASN A 90 -17.77 7.37 6.82
C ASN A 90 -17.26 8.72 7.31
N LEU A 91 -15.95 8.95 7.33
CA LEU A 91 -15.36 10.25 7.71
C LEU A 91 -15.51 11.30 6.60
N LYS A 92 -15.87 10.90 5.39
CA LYS A 92 -16.05 11.78 4.23
C LYS A 92 -14.80 12.61 3.94
N GLY A 93 -13.63 11.99 4.13
CA GLY A 93 -12.34 12.62 3.87
C GLY A 93 -11.73 13.38 5.03
N ARG A 94 -12.47 13.56 6.13
CA ARG A 94 -11.96 14.27 7.30
C ARG A 94 -10.78 13.51 7.92
N GLY A 95 -9.69 14.23 8.18
CA GLY A 95 -8.47 13.65 8.72
C GLY A 95 -7.50 13.15 7.66
N PHE A 96 -7.86 13.16 6.38
CA PHE A 96 -7.02 12.73 5.27
C PHE A 96 -6.64 13.92 4.40
N GLU A 97 -5.34 14.09 4.17
CA GLU A 97 -4.82 15.15 3.30
C GLU A 97 -4.01 14.51 2.18
N PRO A 98 -4.58 14.35 0.97
CA PRO A 98 -3.81 13.83 -0.16
C PRO A 98 -2.74 14.83 -0.60
N LYS A 99 -1.56 14.30 -0.95
CA LYS A 99 -0.43 15.09 -1.46
C LYS A 99 -0.17 14.82 -2.93
N VAL A 100 -1.00 14.00 -3.54
CA VAL A 100 -0.92 13.63 -4.96
C VAL A 100 -2.29 13.75 -5.59
N LYS A 101 -2.33 13.68 -6.92
CA LYS A 101 -3.56 13.73 -7.71
C LYS A 101 -3.67 12.51 -8.58
N GLN A 102 -4.89 12.12 -8.94
CA GLN A 102 -5.13 11.07 -9.91
C GLN A 102 -4.43 11.42 -11.23
N GLY A 103 -3.74 10.44 -11.81
CA GLY A 103 -2.97 10.60 -13.03
C GLY A 103 -1.52 11.04 -12.81
N GLN A 104 -1.16 11.44 -11.61
CA GLN A 104 0.19 11.88 -11.28
C GLN A 104 1.16 10.72 -11.25
N LYS A 105 2.37 10.90 -11.80
CA LYS A 105 3.47 9.96 -11.64
C LYS A 105 4.19 10.24 -10.33
N VAL A 106 4.47 9.19 -9.58
CA VAL A 106 5.18 9.27 -8.30
C VAL A 106 6.44 8.44 -8.33
N LYS A 107 7.43 8.86 -7.57
CA LYS A 107 8.64 8.09 -7.31
C LYS A 107 8.39 7.14 -6.15
N ALA A 108 9.20 6.08 -6.07
CA ALA A 108 9.20 5.23 -4.89
C ALA A 108 9.47 6.08 -3.64
N ASN A 109 8.72 5.84 -2.58
CA ASN A 109 8.84 6.55 -1.31
C ASN A 109 8.47 8.05 -1.38
N GLU A 110 7.73 8.45 -2.38
CA GLU A 110 7.20 9.83 -2.45
C GLU A 110 5.98 9.95 -1.55
N LEU A 111 5.82 11.10 -0.89
CA LEU A 111 4.71 11.35 0.03
C LEU A 111 3.36 11.33 -0.72
N LEU A 112 2.46 10.44 -0.29
CA LEU A 112 1.12 10.29 -0.88
C LEU A 112 0.07 11.07 -0.10
N ALA A 113 0.10 10.97 1.22
CA ALA A 113 -0.97 11.50 2.06
C ALA A 113 -0.48 11.68 3.49
N VAL A 114 -1.13 12.59 4.20
CA VAL A 114 -0.96 12.75 5.64
C VAL A 114 -2.30 12.46 6.31
N VAL A 115 -2.28 11.62 7.33
CA VAL A 115 -3.48 11.22 8.06
C VAL A 115 -3.35 11.71 9.49
N ASN A 116 -4.36 12.43 9.97
CA ASN A 116 -4.40 12.87 11.35
C ASN A 116 -5.11 11.81 12.20
N TRP A 117 -4.36 10.77 12.60
CA TRP A 117 -4.92 9.65 13.35
C TRP A 117 -5.56 10.08 14.67
N SER A 118 -4.97 11.06 15.35
CA SER A 118 -5.50 11.52 16.65
C SER A 118 -6.89 12.14 16.52
N GLU A 119 -7.17 12.78 15.39
CA GLU A 119 -8.47 13.40 15.12
C GLU A 119 -9.57 12.35 14.89
N ILE A 120 -9.24 11.22 14.27
CA ILE A 120 -10.23 10.25 13.78
C ILE A 120 -10.26 8.94 14.56
N ALA A 121 -9.34 8.74 15.50
CA ALA A 121 -9.16 7.46 16.19
C ALA A 121 -10.43 6.90 16.83
N GLY A 122 -11.28 7.76 17.39
CA GLY A 122 -12.53 7.32 18.03
C GLY A 122 -13.67 7.04 17.07
N GLU A 123 -13.48 7.28 15.77
CA GLU A 123 -14.56 7.22 14.78
C GLU A 123 -14.30 6.14 13.71
N ILE A 124 -13.18 5.42 13.79
CA ILE A 124 -12.84 4.38 12.83
C ILE A 124 -12.75 3.04 13.55
N LYS A 125 -12.90 1.95 12.79
CA LYS A 125 -12.80 0.61 13.34
C LYS A 125 -11.37 0.31 13.77
N SER A 126 -10.39 0.66 12.94
CA SER A 126 -8.98 0.35 13.16
C SER A 126 -8.11 1.21 12.26
N ASN A 127 -6.86 1.46 12.68
CA ASN A 127 -5.87 2.09 11.81
C ASN A 127 -5.14 1.08 10.92
N GLN A 128 -5.44 -0.22 11.01
CA GLN A 128 -4.88 -1.22 10.11
C GLN A 128 -5.09 -0.77 8.66
N SER A 129 -4.02 -0.82 7.88
CA SER A 129 -3.99 -0.25 6.52
C SER A 129 -3.52 -1.32 5.54
N PRO A 130 -4.47 -1.99 4.85
CA PRO A 130 -4.12 -3.00 3.86
C PRO A 130 -3.44 -2.40 2.63
N LEU A 131 -2.41 -3.11 2.15
CA LEU A 131 -1.77 -2.87 0.87
C LEU A 131 -1.94 -4.14 0.05
N ILE A 132 -2.89 -4.13 -0.87
CA ILE A 132 -3.24 -5.31 -1.67
C ILE A 132 -2.89 -5.10 -3.12
N PHE A 133 -2.72 -6.22 -3.84
CA PHE A 133 -2.42 -6.22 -5.26
C PHE A 133 -3.61 -6.77 -6.03
N LEU A 134 -4.06 -6.04 -7.04
CA LEU A 134 -5.21 -6.44 -7.85
C LEU A 134 -4.83 -7.71 -8.62
N PRO A 135 -5.59 -8.81 -8.47
CA PRO A 135 -5.17 -10.12 -8.99
C PRO A 135 -4.88 -10.13 -10.49
N ASP A 136 -5.74 -9.50 -11.28
CA ASP A 136 -5.57 -9.47 -12.75
C ASP A 136 -4.32 -8.70 -13.19
N SER A 137 -3.87 -7.76 -12.38
CA SER A 137 -2.68 -6.95 -12.67
C SER A 137 -1.38 -7.73 -12.47
N LEU A 138 -1.40 -8.79 -11.67
CA LEU A 138 -0.21 -9.58 -11.36
C LEU A 138 0.27 -10.43 -12.52
N LYS A 139 -0.64 -10.87 -13.39
CA LYS A 139 -0.32 -11.68 -14.58
C LYS A 139 0.55 -12.89 -14.26
N GLY A 140 0.16 -13.63 -13.23
CA GLY A 140 0.87 -14.82 -12.79
C GLY A 140 2.00 -14.57 -11.79
N LYS A 141 2.36 -13.32 -11.55
CA LYS A 141 3.34 -12.98 -10.50
C LYS A 141 2.71 -13.12 -9.12
N LYS A 142 3.56 -13.25 -8.10
CA LYS A 142 3.12 -13.44 -6.72
C LYS A 142 3.85 -12.47 -5.80
N ILE A 143 3.20 -12.14 -4.68
CA ILE A 143 3.86 -11.46 -3.59
C ILE A 143 4.69 -12.48 -2.80
N THR A 144 5.96 -12.19 -2.61
CA THR A 144 6.93 -13.08 -1.98
C THR A 144 7.80 -12.31 -1.00
N ASN A 145 8.57 -13.05 -0.19
CA ASN A 145 9.56 -12.47 0.73
C ASN A 145 8.96 -11.41 1.64
N ILE A 146 7.76 -11.67 2.15
CA ILE A 146 7.07 -10.74 3.04
C ILE A 146 7.82 -10.64 4.36
N LYS A 147 8.18 -9.41 4.74
CA LYS A 147 8.79 -9.10 6.03
C LYS A 147 7.69 -8.60 6.97
N LEU A 148 7.50 -9.28 8.10
CA LEU A 148 6.56 -8.89 9.14
C LEU A 148 7.30 -8.25 10.32
N GLY A 149 6.55 -7.55 11.17
CA GLY A 149 7.07 -6.90 12.35
C GLY A 149 7.39 -5.42 12.10
N ALA A 150 8.24 -4.85 12.93
CA ALA A 150 8.55 -3.42 12.87
C ALA A 150 9.23 -3.05 11.55
N VAL A 151 8.71 -2.02 10.91
CA VAL A 151 9.21 -1.52 9.62
C VAL A 151 9.21 0.00 9.61
N LYS A 152 10.07 0.56 8.74
CA LYS A 152 10.12 1.98 8.44
C LYS A 152 9.61 2.23 7.04
N ALA A 153 8.98 3.39 6.82
CA ALA A 153 8.61 3.81 5.48
C ALA A 153 9.85 3.77 4.57
N GLY A 154 9.68 3.19 3.38
CA GLY A 154 10.78 3.03 2.41
C GLY A 154 11.59 1.75 2.57
N GLU A 155 11.36 0.99 3.64
CA GLU A 155 12.00 -0.32 3.82
C GLU A 155 11.30 -1.35 2.92
N VAL A 156 12.09 -2.24 2.27
CA VAL A 156 11.51 -3.31 1.44
C VAL A 156 10.81 -4.33 2.34
N ILE A 157 9.52 -4.53 2.12
CA ILE A 157 8.70 -5.46 2.92
C ILE A 157 8.18 -6.65 2.12
N ALA A 158 8.30 -6.62 0.81
CA ALA A 158 7.87 -7.71 -0.05
C ALA A 158 8.47 -7.55 -1.44
N ILE A 159 8.36 -8.62 -2.24
CA ILE A 159 8.79 -8.63 -3.64
C ILE A 159 7.67 -9.24 -4.48
N ILE A 160 7.34 -8.59 -5.59
CA ILE A 160 6.47 -9.17 -6.62
C ILE A 160 7.36 -9.80 -7.68
N GLN A 161 7.20 -11.09 -7.90
CA GLN A 161 7.96 -11.82 -8.91
C GLN A 161 7.22 -13.05 -9.46
#